data_0c802fed9d268a729ed5a18d3a6e2b9d
#
_entry.id   0c802fed9d268a729ed5a18d3a6e2b9d
#
_cell.length_a   1.000
_cell.length_b   1.000
_cell.length_c   1.000
_cell.angle_alpha   90.00
_cell.angle_beta   90.00
_cell.angle_gamma   90.00
#
_symmetry.space_group_name_H-M   'P 1'
#
loop_
_entity.id
_entity.type
_entity.pdbx_description
1 polymer ?
#
loop_
_entity_poly.entity_id
_entity_poly.type
_entity_poly.pdbx_seq_one_letter_code
_entity_poly.pdbx_strand_id
1 'polypeptide(L)'
;MLDAEIARIEKMGVTIKCNNEVGNTLTLEQLKAENRAVLVTVGLSSGSGLPLFEHSDVEIAVDFLQRARQAQGDISIPQSALIIGGGDVAMDVASTLKVLGCQAVTCVAREELDEFPASEKSLPAPGSWAFRSSMDSRQ
;
A
#
# COMPACT_ATOMS: atom_id res chain seq x y z
N MET A 1 -16.81 -0.41 4.51
CA MET A 1 -17.02 -0.82 3.08
C MET A 1 -16.48 -2.22 2.86
N LEU A 2 -15.21 -2.50 3.07
CA LEU A 2 -14.59 -3.83 2.86
C LEU A 2 -15.26 -4.96 3.66
N ASP A 3 -15.57 -4.75 4.92
CA ASP A 3 -16.22 -5.77 5.77
C ASP A 3 -17.59 -6.19 5.25
N ALA A 4 -18.35 -5.25 4.67
CA ALA A 4 -19.63 -5.55 4.05
C ALA A 4 -19.48 -6.39 2.75
N GLU A 5 -18.41 -6.19 2.01
CA GLU A 5 -18.08 -6.98 0.82
C GLU A 5 -17.65 -8.39 1.21
N ILE A 6 -16.81 -8.53 2.24
CA ILE A 6 -16.40 -9.82 2.80
C ILE A 6 -17.63 -10.62 3.27
N ALA A 7 -18.49 -9.99 4.07
CA ALA A 7 -19.73 -10.62 4.54
C ALA A 7 -20.67 -11.05 3.40
N ARG A 8 -20.66 -10.31 2.29
CA ARG A 8 -21.42 -10.69 1.08
C ARG A 8 -20.86 -11.93 0.40
N ILE A 9 -19.52 -12.04 0.32
CA ILE A 9 -18.82 -13.20 -0.24
C ILE A 9 -19.10 -14.45 0.61
N GLU A 10 -19.02 -14.32 1.92
CA GLU A 10 -19.33 -15.44 2.84
C GLU A 10 -20.78 -15.92 2.69
N LYS A 11 -21.75 -15.01 2.52
CA LYS A 11 -23.14 -15.36 2.24
C LYS A 11 -23.36 -16.11 0.92
N MET A 12 -22.41 -16.02 -0.01
CA MET A 12 -22.41 -16.80 -1.24
C MET A 12 -21.92 -18.24 -1.05
N GLY A 13 -21.56 -18.63 0.19
CA GLY A 13 -21.07 -19.96 0.53
C GLY A 13 -19.57 -20.11 0.52
N VAL A 14 -18.82 -19.00 0.41
CA VAL A 14 -17.35 -19.03 0.49
C VAL A 14 -16.92 -19.12 1.96
N THR A 15 -16.04 -20.06 2.27
CA THR A 15 -15.42 -20.16 3.59
C THR A 15 -14.07 -19.46 3.59
N ILE A 16 -13.91 -18.46 4.44
CA ILE A 16 -12.65 -17.73 4.64
C ILE A 16 -11.95 -18.30 5.87
N LYS A 17 -10.71 -18.79 5.69
CA LYS A 17 -9.86 -19.31 6.77
C LYS A 17 -8.67 -18.39 6.96
N CYS A 18 -8.72 -17.52 7.96
CA CYS A 18 -7.60 -16.65 8.34
C CYS A 18 -6.54 -17.42 9.15
N ASN A 19 -5.35 -16.83 9.30
CA ASN A 19 -4.22 -17.38 10.05
C ASN A 19 -3.73 -18.75 9.54
N ASN A 20 -3.92 -19.03 8.26
CA ASN A 20 -3.40 -20.22 7.58
C ASN A 20 -2.35 -19.79 6.56
N GLU A 21 -1.10 -20.02 6.91
CA GLU A 21 0.04 -19.72 6.05
C GLU A 21 0.43 -20.95 5.24
N VAL A 22 0.26 -20.89 3.92
CA VAL A 22 0.64 -21.96 3.01
C VAL A 22 2.17 -22.08 2.95
N GLY A 23 2.69 -23.27 3.20
CA GLY A 23 4.12 -23.56 3.34
C GLY A 23 4.59 -23.67 4.79
N ASN A 24 3.77 -23.21 5.75
CA ASN A 24 4.06 -23.31 7.19
C ASN A 24 2.99 -24.11 7.93
N THR A 25 1.78 -23.54 8.07
CA THR A 25 0.67 -24.21 8.79
C THR A 25 -0.13 -25.17 7.92
N LEU A 26 -0.05 -25.02 6.60
CA LEU A 26 -0.77 -25.79 5.60
C LEU A 26 0.10 -25.97 4.36
N THR A 27 0.27 -27.20 3.88
CA THR A 27 1.07 -27.48 2.69
C THR A 27 0.25 -27.39 1.40
N LEU A 28 0.93 -27.11 0.29
CA LEU A 28 0.29 -27.12 -1.03
C LEU A 28 -0.19 -28.53 -1.43
N GLU A 29 0.53 -29.56 -0.99
CA GLU A 29 0.17 -30.96 -1.18
C GLU A 29 -1.15 -31.32 -0.49
N GLN A 30 -1.33 -30.89 0.76
CA GLN A 30 -2.59 -31.05 1.50
C GLN A 30 -3.73 -30.36 0.77
N LEU A 31 -3.53 -29.11 0.35
CA LEU A 31 -4.56 -28.38 -0.40
C LEU A 31 -4.97 -29.09 -1.70
N LYS A 32 -4.00 -29.64 -2.44
CA LYS A 32 -4.27 -30.41 -3.66
C LYS A 32 -4.98 -31.73 -3.40
N ALA A 33 -4.69 -32.37 -2.28
CA ALA A 33 -5.32 -33.64 -1.92
C ALA A 33 -6.80 -33.48 -1.46
N GLU A 34 -7.09 -32.36 -0.81
CA GLU A 34 -8.42 -32.07 -0.25
C GLU A 34 -9.36 -31.37 -1.24
N ASN A 35 -8.83 -30.80 -2.33
CA ASN A 35 -9.60 -29.97 -3.24
C ASN A 35 -9.46 -30.44 -4.70
N ARG A 36 -10.52 -30.30 -5.48
CA ARG A 36 -10.53 -30.63 -6.92
C ARG A 36 -9.65 -29.69 -7.75
N ALA A 37 -9.47 -28.47 -7.28
CA ALA A 37 -8.63 -27.45 -7.90
C ALA A 37 -8.10 -26.49 -6.83
N VAL A 38 -6.91 -25.98 -7.03
CA VAL A 38 -6.29 -24.95 -6.19
C VAL A 38 -5.91 -23.79 -7.08
N LEU A 39 -6.43 -22.59 -6.78
CA LEU A 39 -6.09 -21.37 -7.46
C LEU A 39 -5.19 -20.52 -6.55
N VAL A 40 -4.01 -20.16 -7.03
CA VAL A 40 -3.05 -19.36 -6.27
C VAL A 40 -3.17 -17.89 -6.68
N THR A 41 -3.60 -17.04 -5.74
CA THR A 41 -3.83 -15.60 -5.97
C THR A 41 -3.25 -14.76 -4.82
N VAL A 42 -2.03 -15.07 -4.41
CA VAL A 42 -1.38 -14.50 -3.21
C VAL A 42 -0.97 -13.03 -3.37
N GLY A 43 -0.99 -12.49 -4.57
CA GLY A 43 -0.61 -11.11 -4.84
C GLY A 43 0.89 -10.83 -4.64
N LEU A 44 1.23 -9.56 -4.55
CA LEU A 44 2.56 -9.04 -4.26
C LEU A 44 2.51 -8.32 -2.91
N SER A 45 2.78 -9.05 -1.83
CA SER A 45 2.64 -8.53 -0.46
C SER A 45 3.89 -7.83 0.07
N SER A 46 5.04 -7.94 -0.60
CA SER A 46 6.27 -7.26 -0.22
C SER A 46 6.60 -6.13 -1.18
N GLY A 47 6.73 -4.90 -0.66
CA GLY A 47 7.29 -3.80 -1.42
C GLY A 47 8.78 -4.02 -1.69
N SER A 48 9.27 -3.61 -2.86
CA SER A 48 10.70 -3.56 -3.13
C SER A 48 11.25 -2.23 -2.63
N GLY A 49 12.15 -2.28 -1.64
CA GLY A 49 12.97 -1.14 -1.27
C GLY A 49 13.97 -0.78 -2.39
N LEU A 50 14.37 0.46 -2.45
CA LEU A 50 15.50 0.87 -3.28
C LEU A 50 16.80 0.55 -2.51
N PRO A 51 17.81 -0.12 -3.11
CA PRO A 51 19.05 -0.49 -2.43
C PRO A 51 19.78 0.70 -1.79
N LEU A 52 19.59 1.90 -2.35
CA LEU A 52 20.16 3.16 -1.83
C LEU A 52 19.71 3.48 -0.39
N PHE A 53 18.58 2.94 0.06
CA PHE A 53 17.95 3.26 1.34
C PHE A 53 17.96 2.10 2.35
N GLU A 54 18.72 1.02 2.09
CA GLU A 54 18.75 -0.16 2.98
C GLU A 54 19.23 0.13 4.42
N HIS A 55 19.88 1.28 4.66
CA HIS A 55 20.43 1.70 5.95
C HIS A 55 19.86 3.03 6.46
N SER A 56 18.77 3.51 5.89
CA SER A 56 18.14 4.77 6.26
C SER A 56 16.82 4.56 6.97
N ASP A 57 16.32 5.58 7.66
CA ASP A 57 14.99 5.61 8.30
C ASP A 57 13.85 5.69 7.25
N VAL A 58 13.95 4.87 6.19
CA VAL A 58 12.95 4.79 5.12
C VAL A 58 12.03 3.61 5.38
N GLU A 59 10.76 3.89 5.53
CA GLU A 59 9.71 2.88 5.66
C GLU A 59 9.14 2.51 4.29
N ILE A 60 8.93 1.22 4.06
CA ILE A 60 8.26 0.72 2.85
C ILE A 60 6.78 1.11 2.89
N ALA A 61 6.28 1.67 1.80
CA ALA A 61 4.91 2.20 1.70
C ALA A 61 3.83 1.19 2.10
N VAL A 62 3.95 -0.07 1.66
CA VAL A 62 2.98 -1.13 1.97
C VAL A 62 2.99 -1.46 3.47
N ASP A 63 4.17 -1.49 4.09
CA ASP A 63 4.31 -1.77 5.52
C ASP A 63 3.70 -0.64 6.36
N PHE A 64 3.93 0.63 5.96
CA PHE A 64 3.27 1.78 6.57
C PHE A 64 1.74 1.68 6.49
N LEU A 65 1.19 1.41 5.32
CA LEU A 65 -0.27 1.30 5.13
C LEU A 65 -0.86 0.16 5.96
N GLN A 66 -0.17 -0.98 6.02
CA GLN A 66 -0.58 -2.12 6.83
C GLN A 66 -0.57 -1.76 8.32
N ARG A 67 0.51 -1.14 8.82
CA ARG A 67 0.64 -0.69 10.21
C ARG A 67 -0.43 0.33 10.59
N ALA A 68 -0.67 1.33 9.73
CA ALA A 68 -1.70 2.33 9.93
C ALA A 68 -3.11 1.72 10.03
N ARG A 69 -3.39 0.72 9.19
CA ARG A 69 -4.66 0.00 9.20
C ARG A 69 -4.82 -0.87 10.44
N GLN A 70 -3.79 -1.63 10.82
CA GLN A 70 -3.84 -2.51 12.00
C GLN A 70 -4.04 -1.72 13.30
N ALA A 71 -3.39 -0.58 13.41
CA ALA A 71 -3.53 0.33 14.55
C ALA A 71 -4.81 1.19 14.50
N GLN A 72 -5.66 1.02 13.48
CA GLN A 72 -6.87 1.83 13.27
C GLN A 72 -6.60 3.35 13.30
N GLY A 73 -5.42 3.75 12.85
CA GLY A 73 -4.96 5.14 12.85
C GLY A 73 -4.31 5.62 14.15
N ASP A 74 -4.26 4.80 15.20
CA ASP A 74 -3.55 5.13 16.44
C ASP A 74 -2.05 4.83 16.32
N ILE A 75 -1.36 5.63 15.50
CA ILE A 75 0.08 5.55 15.28
C ILE A 75 0.71 6.94 15.35
N SER A 76 1.97 6.98 15.75
CA SER A 76 2.77 8.22 15.70
C SER A 76 3.06 8.61 14.26
N ILE A 77 2.73 9.83 13.89
CA ILE A 77 2.92 10.38 12.56
C ILE A 77 3.89 11.57 12.63
N PRO A 78 4.87 11.68 11.72
CA PRO A 78 5.77 12.82 11.67
C PRO A 78 5.03 14.09 11.23
N GLN A 79 5.57 15.25 11.61
CA GLN A 79 5.03 16.54 11.15
C GLN A 79 5.20 16.74 9.65
N SER A 80 6.27 16.18 9.08
CA SER A 80 6.55 16.23 7.64
C SER A 80 6.99 14.85 7.13
N ALA A 81 6.57 14.51 5.91
CA ALA A 81 6.93 13.27 5.26
C ALA A 81 7.28 13.49 3.79
N LEU A 82 8.29 12.77 3.32
CA LEU A 82 8.67 12.68 1.92
C LEU A 82 8.31 11.29 1.40
N ILE A 83 7.61 11.23 0.28
CA ILE A 83 7.21 9.99 -0.37
C ILE A 83 7.96 9.90 -1.69
N ILE A 84 8.64 8.78 -1.94
CA ILE A 84 9.34 8.52 -3.18
C ILE A 84 8.47 7.61 -4.04
N GLY A 85 7.96 8.15 -5.12
CA GLY A 85 7.10 7.47 -6.09
C GLY A 85 5.88 8.29 -6.50
N GLY A 86 5.32 7.94 -7.66
CA GLY A 86 4.14 8.60 -8.27
C GLY A 86 2.98 7.65 -8.60
N GLY A 87 3.02 6.39 -8.14
CA GLY A 87 1.96 5.42 -8.37
C GLY A 87 0.84 5.48 -7.33
N ASP A 88 -0.23 4.69 -7.53
CA ASP A 88 -1.40 4.64 -6.65
C ASP A 88 -1.03 4.39 -5.18
N VAL A 89 -0.06 3.51 -4.90
CA VAL A 89 0.42 3.24 -3.54
C VAL A 89 1.01 4.49 -2.88
N ALA A 90 1.76 5.31 -3.64
CA ALA A 90 2.29 6.58 -3.11
C ALA A 90 1.16 7.57 -2.79
N MET A 91 0.11 7.59 -3.60
CA MET A 91 -1.09 8.42 -3.37
C MET A 91 -1.86 7.96 -2.14
N ASP A 92 -1.99 6.66 -1.93
CA ASP A 92 -2.61 6.07 -0.74
C ASP A 92 -1.83 6.44 0.54
N VAL A 93 -0.49 6.37 0.50
CA VAL A 93 0.36 6.80 1.61
C VAL A 93 0.18 8.28 1.89
N ALA A 94 0.21 9.13 0.85
CA ALA A 94 0.04 10.58 1.00
C ALA A 94 -1.30 10.93 1.64
N SER A 95 -2.37 10.32 1.14
CA SER A 95 -3.72 10.51 1.66
C SER A 95 -3.86 10.04 3.10
N THR A 96 -3.31 8.87 3.42
CA THR A 96 -3.31 8.30 4.77
C THR A 96 -2.55 9.21 5.74
N LEU A 97 -1.35 9.68 5.39
CA LEU A 97 -0.58 10.61 6.21
C LEU A 97 -1.35 11.90 6.49
N LYS A 98 -2.01 12.47 5.47
CA LYS A 98 -2.82 13.69 5.64
C LYS A 98 -4.02 13.46 6.56
N VAL A 99 -4.74 12.35 6.42
CA VAL A 99 -5.87 11.98 7.28
C VAL A 99 -5.40 11.79 8.73
N LEU A 100 -4.22 11.22 8.93
CA LEU A 100 -3.62 11.01 10.26
C LEU A 100 -2.97 12.26 10.87
N GLY A 101 -3.00 13.40 10.17
CA GLY A 101 -2.59 14.70 10.71
C GLY A 101 -1.17 15.15 10.34
N CYS A 102 -0.48 14.49 9.39
CA CYS A 102 0.79 14.99 8.87
C CYS A 102 0.60 16.36 8.22
N GLN A 103 1.35 17.36 8.70
CA GLN A 103 1.17 18.76 8.26
C GLN A 103 1.71 18.97 6.84
N ALA A 104 2.91 18.47 6.56
CA ALA A 104 3.57 18.61 5.28
C ALA A 104 3.83 17.24 4.65
N VAL A 105 3.23 16.98 3.49
CA VAL A 105 3.47 15.78 2.69
C VAL A 105 3.97 16.20 1.32
N THR A 106 5.12 15.67 0.91
CA THR A 106 5.72 15.92 -0.39
C THR A 106 5.94 14.60 -1.11
N CYS A 107 5.49 14.49 -2.35
CA CYS A 107 5.81 13.38 -3.22
C CYS A 107 6.90 13.78 -4.21
N VAL A 108 7.87 12.90 -4.40
CA VAL A 108 8.94 13.03 -5.40
C VAL A 108 8.87 11.84 -6.35
N ALA A 109 8.70 12.11 -7.63
CA ALA A 109 8.70 11.09 -8.67
C ALA A 109 9.66 11.47 -9.81
N ARG A 110 9.95 10.52 -10.67
CA ARG A 110 10.77 10.78 -11.87
C ARG A 110 9.95 11.45 -12.96
N GLU A 111 8.68 11.09 -13.01
CA GLU A 111 7.72 11.51 -14.01
C GLU A 111 7.26 12.95 -13.73
N GLU A 112 6.85 13.67 -14.77
CA GLU A 112 6.12 14.93 -14.65
C GLU A 112 4.69 14.67 -14.12
N LEU A 113 4.02 15.72 -13.63
CA LEU A 113 2.72 15.58 -12.97
C LEU A 113 1.62 15.02 -13.89
N ASP A 114 1.67 15.34 -15.18
CA ASP A 114 0.76 14.88 -16.22
C ASP A 114 1.08 13.46 -16.73
N GLU A 115 2.27 12.94 -16.39
CA GLU A 115 2.73 11.60 -16.72
C GLU A 115 2.68 10.64 -15.52
N PHE A 116 2.05 11.04 -14.41
CA PHE A 116 1.99 10.23 -13.21
C PHE A 116 1.36 8.86 -13.48
N PRO A 117 1.99 7.78 -13.02
CA PRO A 117 1.44 6.43 -13.18
C PRO A 117 0.23 6.16 -12.28
N ALA A 118 -0.07 7.05 -11.33
CA ALA A 118 -1.27 6.96 -10.51
C ALA A 118 -2.54 7.18 -11.34
N SER A 119 -3.60 6.46 -11.00
CA SER A 119 -4.91 6.66 -11.62
C SER A 119 -5.47 8.05 -11.28
N GLU A 120 -6.22 8.67 -12.20
CA GLU A 120 -6.86 9.98 -11.96
C GLU A 120 -7.71 10.01 -10.66
N LYS A 121 -8.28 8.87 -10.27
CA LYS A 121 -9.07 8.73 -9.04
C LYS A 121 -8.23 8.79 -7.77
N SER A 122 -6.95 8.44 -7.86
CA SER A 122 -6.00 8.45 -6.75
C SER A 122 -5.31 9.79 -6.59
N LEU A 123 -5.36 10.64 -7.61
CA LEU A 123 -4.76 11.96 -7.54
C LEU A 123 -5.54 12.86 -6.56
N PRO A 124 -4.86 13.58 -5.67
CA PRO A 124 -5.50 14.48 -4.72
C PRO A 124 -6.04 15.74 -5.40
N ALA A 125 -6.90 16.44 -4.70
CA ALA A 125 -7.34 17.76 -5.14
C ALA A 125 -6.13 18.71 -5.27
N PRO A 126 -6.11 19.60 -6.27
CA PRO A 126 -5.03 20.60 -6.44
C PRO A 126 -4.78 21.39 -5.15
N GLY A 127 -3.50 21.46 -4.73
CA GLY A 127 -3.08 22.20 -3.55
C GLY A 127 -3.20 21.45 -2.21
N SER A 128 -3.64 20.20 -2.20
CA SER A 128 -3.77 19.40 -0.97
C SER A 128 -2.42 18.94 -0.40
N TRP A 129 -1.37 18.83 -1.23
CA TRP A 129 0.01 18.52 -0.86
C TRP A 129 1.00 18.94 -1.97
N ALA A 130 2.30 18.94 -1.67
CA ALA A 130 3.33 19.36 -2.60
C ALA A 130 3.84 18.20 -3.45
N PHE A 131 4.10 18.48 -4.72
CA PHE A 131 4.74 17.57 -5.66
C PHE A 131 6.06 18.16 -6.14
N ARG A 132 7.05 17.33 -6.38
CA ARG A 132 8.33 17.70 -6.98
C ARG A 132 8.78 16.64 -7.97
N SER A 133 9.00 17.03 -9.23
CA SER A 133 9.67 16.18 -10.22
C SER A 133 11.17 16.20 -9.99
N SER A 134 11.84 15.06 -10.19
CA SER A 134 13.31 14.98 -10.15
C SER A 134 13.95 15.74 -11.33
N MET A 135 13.18 16.15 -12.34
CA MET A 135 13.67 16.95 -13.46
C MET A 135 13.80 18.44 -13.11
N ASP A 136 13.05 18.95 -12.13
CA ASP A 136 13.12 20.33 -11.64
C ASP A 136 14.46 20.69 -10.95
N SER A 137 15.31 19.72 -10.65
CA SER A 137 16.58 19.93 -9.96
C SER A 137 17.78 20.21 -10.87
N ARG A 138 17.57 20.47 -12.18
CA ARG A 138 18.62 20.77 -13.15
C ARG A 138 18.63 22.25 -13.62
N GLN A 139 18.27 23.17 -12.74
CA GLN A 139 18.55 24.58 -12.95
C GLN A 139 19.58 25.10 -11.94
#